data_16a8c6f99d606ec1ae83bab9010a1dbd
#
_entry.id   16a8c6f99d606ec1ae83bab9010a1dbd
#
_cell.length_a   1.000
_cell.length_b   1.000
_cell.length_c   1.000
_cell.angle_alpha   90.00
_cell.angle_beta   90.00
_cell.angle_gamma   90.00
#
_symmetry.space_group_name_H-M   'P 1'
#
loop_
_entity.id
_entity.type
_entity.pdbx_description
1 polymer ?
#
loop_
_entity_poly.entity_id
_entity_poly.type
_entity_poly.pdbx_seq_one_letter_code
_entity_poly.pdbx_strand_id
1 'polypeptide(L)'
;MYKRNIPDILMKKIILYLDDIDDQILDSFFMMFTNRLIEEDGRSETLLTKYLFEKVSKSIKMAYYFVIDLHTSSLGSDKNRNIIIQKIKNHFLIHLMNYKKDLFTTISKVFSLQQLFLNKVVDTEYVKHDIHIHIQASGDIHIPLHLDKTYKSVDIDNISTKNSAFKPVQIPFIRSDGSGTDSILYKEEDLRQDYIICKIIKLIAHIIKKDMDIDSEIISYDIVPLDSKKGLIEIVNMSDTINNIAQAGSTIQNFIIEHNPDMKISHLRNKFIKSTAAYCVITYL
;
A
#
# COMPACT_ATOMS: atom_id res chain seq x y z
N MET A 1 18.12 -27.64 -6.99
CA MET A 1 17.84 -26.83 -5.78
C MET A 1 17.09 -27.70 -4.79
N TYR A 2 17.68 -28.05 -3.65
CA TYR A 2 17.04 -28.95 -2.66
C TYR A 2 15.87 -28.20 -2.04
N LYS A 3 14.63 -28.65 -2.30
CA LYS A 3 13.42 -28.17 -1.60
C LYS A 3 13.57 -28.58 -0.13
N ARG A 4 13.91 -27.63 0.76
CA ARG A 4 13.94 -27.88 2.20
C ARG A 4 12.49 -27.93 2.70
N ASN A 5 11.93 -29.14 2.82
CA ASN A 5 10.67 -29.31 3.52
C ASN A 5 10.89 -28.99 5.00
N ILE A 6 10.23 -27.94 5.49
CA ILE A 6 10.19 -27.66 6.93
C ILE A 6 9.27 -28.69 7.56
N PRO A 7 9.72 -29.44 8.59
CA PRO A 7 8.84 -30.37 9.29
C PRO A 7 7.61 -29.67 9.89
N ASP A 8 6.46 -30.33 9.88
CA ASP A 8 5.20 -29.76 10.38
C ASP A 8 5.27 -29.24 11.81
N ILE A 9 6.05 -29.94 12.67
CA ILE A 9 6.27 -29.50 14.06
C ILE A 9 6.95 -28.13 14.12
N LEU A 10 7.96 -27.90 13.26
CA LEU A 10 8.65 -26.62 13.19
C LEU A 10 7.75 -25.55 12.56
N MET A 11 6.99 -25.94 11.53
CA MET A 11 6.01 -25.01 10.91
C MET A 11 4.94 -24.57 11.91
N LYS A 12 4.42 -25.47 12.74
CA LYS A 12 3.48 -25.09 13.82
C LYS A 12 4.09 -24.09 14.80
N LYS A 13 5.36 -24.26 15.18
CA LYS A 13 6.06 -23.27 16.04
C LYS A 13 6.20 -21.91 15.34
N ILE A 14 6.59 -21.92 14.07
CA ILE A 14 6.68 -20.67 13.28
C ILE A 14 5.32 -19.96 13.25
N ILE A 15 4.23 -20.69 13.00
CA ILE A 15 2.87 -20.12 12.97
C ILE A 15 2.52 -19.47 14.33
N LEU A 16 2.85 -20.09 15.45
CA LEU A 16 2.63 -19.49 16.78
C LEU A 16 3.36 -18.15 16.93
N TYR A 17 4.61 -18.05 16.46
CA TYR A 17 5.34 -16.77 16.47
C TYR A 17 4.73 -15.74 15.51
N LEU A 18 4.18 -16.18 14.36
CA LEU A 18 3.52 -15.28 13.41
C LEU A 18 2.20 -14.72 13.98
N ASP A 19 1.53 -15.44 14.89
CA ASP A 19 0.33 -14.94 15.56
C ASP A 19 0.64 -13.79 16.54
N ASP A 20 1.84 -13.73 17.06
CA ASP A 20 2.30 -12.65 17.95
C ASP A 20 2.72 -11.38 17.18
N ILE A 21 2.83 -11.46 15.84
CA ILE A 21 3.15 -10.30 15.02
C ILE A 21 1.94 -9.36 14.93
N ASP A 22 2.19 -8.08 15.15
CA ASP A 22 1.18 -7.03 15.00
C ASP A 22 0.65 -7.01 13.54
N ASP A 23 -0.66 -7.07 13.40
CA ASP A 23 -1.33 -7.03 12.11
C ASP A 23 -0.99 -5.77 11.29
N GLN A 24 -0.60 -4.66 11.95
CA GLN A 24 -0.20 -3.41 11.29
C GLN A 24 1.08 -3.53 10.46
N ILE A 25 1.96 -4.47 10.81
CA ILE A 25 3.23 -4.70 10.11
C ILE A 25 3.26 -6.01 9.36
N LEU A 26 2.25 -6.86 9.51
CA LEU A 26 2.22 -8.18 8.90
C LEU A 26 2.34 -8.09 7.37
N ASP A 27 1.76 -7.05 6.76
CA ASP A 27 1.85 -6.81 5.32
C ASP A 27 3.30 -6.56 4.86
N SER A 28 4.19 -6.08 5.74
CA SER A 28 5.61 -5.91 5.44
C SER A 28 6.36 -7.23 5.24
N PHE A 29 5.80 -8.34 5.74
CA PHE A 29 6.36 -9.68 5.61
C PHE A 29 5.77 -10.48 4.44
N PHE A 30 4.72 -10.00 3.77
CA PHE A 30 4.02 -10.79 2.74
C PHE A 30 4.95 -11.26 1.61
N MET A 31 5.91 -10.45 1.20
CA MET A 31 6.88 -10.86 0.17
C MET A 31 7.68 -12.10 0.60
N MET A 32 8.06 -12.19 1.88
CA MET A 32 8.77 -13.37 2.42
C MET A 32 7.85 -14.59 2.40
N PHE A 33 6.60 -14.43 2.84
CA PHE A 33 5.61 -15.51 2.82
C PHE A 33 5.27 -15.95 1.39
N THR A 34 5.10 -15.00 0.48
CA THR A 34 4.87 -15.29 -0.95
C THR A 34 6.00 -16.14 -1.53
N ASN A 35 7.26 -15.79 -1.26
CA ASN A 35 8.40 -16.58 -1.69
C ASN A 35 8.35 -18.00 -1.12
N ARG A 36 7.99 -18.15 0.15
CA ARG A 36 7.85 -19.46 0.78
C ARG A 36 6.72 -20.29 0.17
N LEU A 37 5.57 -19.68 -0.09
CA LEU A 37 4.45 -20.36 -0.78
C LEU A 37 4.84 -20.83 -2.19
N ILE A 38 5.67 -20.05 -2.89
CA ILE A 38 6.20 -20.42 -4.21
C ILE A 38 7.13 -21.65 -4.09
N GLU A 39 8.00 -21.70 -3.08
CA GLU A 39 8.85 -22.86 -2.81
C GLU A 39 8.04 -24.13 -2.50
N GLU A 40 6.84 -23.99 -1.96
CA GLU A 40 5.89 -25.08 -1.70
C GLU A 40 5.02 -25.41 -2.92
N ASP A 41 5.36 -24.94 -4.13
CA ASP A 41 4.62 -25.12 -5.39
C ASP A 41 3.17 -24.60 -5.34
N GLY A 42 2.88 -23.65 -4.46
CA GLY A 42 1.55 -23.07 -4.31
C GLY A 42 0.48 -24.10 -3.90
N ARG A 43 0.84 -25.09 -3.08
CA ARG A 43 -0.10 -26.07 -2.55
C ARG A 43 -1.03 -25.43 -1.52
N SER A 44 -2.34 -25.62 -1.67
CA SER A 44 -3.37 -25.02 -0.81
C SER A 44 -3.51 -25.73 0.54
N GLU A 45 -3.08 -26.99 0.64
CA GLU A 45 -3.23 -27.83 1.82
C GLU A 45 -2.14 -27.70 2.87
N THR A 46 -1.05 -26.96 2.60
CA THR A 46 0.04 -26.80 3.56
C THR A 46 -0.41 -25.98 4.78
N LEU A 47 0.21 -26.22 5.94
CA LEU A 47 -0.11 -25.51 7.17
C LEU A 47 0.08 -24.00 7.01
N LEU A 48 1.17 -23.58 6.35
CA LEU A 48 1.45 -22.17 6.12
C LEU A 48 0.40 -21.52 5.21
N THR A 49 0.01 -22.19 4.11
CA THR A 49 -1.01 -21.66 3.20
C THR A 49 -2.34 -21.45 3.90
N LYS A 50 -2.82 -22.46 4.64
CA LYS A 50 -4.06 -22.37 5.40
C LYS A 50 -4.03 -21.25 6.42
N TYR A 51 -2.95 -21.19 7.19
CA TYR A 51 -2.75 -20.12 8.18
C TYR A 51 -2.77 -18.73 7.55
N LEU A 52 -1.98 -18.52 6.48
CA LEU A 52 -1.91 -17.23 5.82
C LEU A 52 -3.25 -16.81 5.21
N PHE A 53 -3.98 -17.74 4.56
CA PHE A 53 -5.27 -17.41 3.98
C PHE A 53 -6.28 -16.99 5.04
N GLU A 54 -6.33 -17.66 6.19
CA GLU A 54 -7.17 -17.24 7.32
C GLU A 54 -6.72 -15.91 7.90
N LYS A 55 -5.41 -15.72 8.11
CA LYS A 55 -4.86 -14.50 8.71
C LYS A 55 -5.12 -13.27 7.83
N VAL A 56 -4.82 -13.36 6.52
CA VAL A 56 -5.01 -12.23 5.60
C VAL A 56 -6.46 -11.95 5.26
N SER A 57 -7.36 -12.92 5.46
CA SER A 57 -8.81 -12.78 5.26
C SER A 57 -9.52 -12.05 6.41
N LYS A 58 -8.80 -11.57 7.42
CA LYS A 58 -9.37 -10.81 8.55
C LYS A 58 -9.72 -9.37 8.18
N SER A 59 -9.06 -8.80 7.18
CA SER A 59 -9.35 -7.44 6.73
C SER A 59 -9.17 -7.27 5.23
N ILE A 60 -9.89 -6.29 4.67
CA ILE A 60 -9.76 -5.93 3.25
C ILE A 60 -8.33 -5.48 2.92
N LYS A 61 -7.68 -4.73 3.82
CA LYS A 61 -6.32 -4.24 3.63
C LYS A 61 -5.33 -5.39 3.51
N MET A 62 -5.36 -6.34 4.44
CA MET A 62 -4.46 -7.50 4.42
C MET A 62 -4.68 -8.37 3.19
N ALA A 63 -5.93 -8.68 2.86
CA ALA A 63 -6.26 -9.50 1.71
C ALA A 63 -5.87 -8.84 0.38
N TYR A 64 -6.09 -7.54 0.25
CA TYR A 64 -5.69 -6.77 -0.92
C TYR A 64 -4.16 -6.74 -1.09
N TYR A 65 -3.41 -6.35 -0.05
CA TYR A 65 -1.95 -6.29 -0.13
C TYR A 65 -1.29 -7.66 -0.31
N PHE A 66 -1.88 -8.73 0.21
CA PHE A 66 -1.41 -10.08 -0.09
C PHE A 66 -1.49 -10.41 -1.60
N VAL A 67 -2.59 -10.03 -2.25
CA VAL A 67 -2.71 -10.19 -3.71
C VAL A 67 -1.77 -9.27 -4.48
N ILE A 68 -1.54 -8.04 -3.99
CA ILE A 68 -0.57 -7.12 -4.60
C ILE A 68 0.85 -7.66 -4.49
N ASP A 69 1.25 -8.25 -3.36
CA ASP A 69 2.56 -8.90 -3.23
C ASP A 69 2.74 -10.09 -4.18
N LEU A 70 1.71 -10.91 -4.33
CA LEU A 70 1.69 -11.98 -5.34
C LEU A 70 1.86 -11.42 -6.75
N HIS A 71 1.10 -10.36 -7.07
CA HIS A 71 1.18 -9.69 -8.36
C HIS A 71 2.57 -9.10 -8.62
N THR A 72 3.10 -8.32 -7.68
CA THR A 72 4.43 -7.70 -7.76
C THR A 72 5.53 -8.75 -7.93
N SER A 73 5.43 -9.88 -7.21
CA SER A 73 6.35 -11.02 -7.33
C SER A 73 6.27 -11.73 -8.70
N SER A 74 5.16 -11.55 -9.43
CA SER A 74 5.01 -12.10 -10.79
C SER A 74 5.68 -11.25 -11.85
N LEU A 75 5.81 -9.93 -11.61
CA LEU A 75 6.36 -9.00 -12.57
C LEU A 75 7.87 -9.26 -12.80
N GLY A 76 8.23 -9.64 -14.02
CA GLY A 76 9.61 -9.96 -14.39
C GLY A 76 10.09 -11.34 -13.97
N SER A 77 9.23 -12.21 -13.40
CA SER A 77 9.58 -13.58 -13.07
C SER A 77 9.50 -14.51 -14.29
N ASP A 78 10.18 -15.66 -14.22
CA ASP A 78 10.11 -16.67 -15.26
C ASP A 78 8.71 -17.32 -15.35
N LYS A 79 8.45 -18.02 -16.47
CA LYS A 79 7.15 -18.65 -16.76
C LYS A 79 6.69 -19.63 -15.67
N ASN A 80 7.62 -20.44 -15.13
CA ASN A 80 7.26 -21.47 -14.14
C ASN A 80 6.86 -20.82 -12.81
N ARG A 81 7.64 -19.83 -12.37
CA ARG A 81 7.33 -19.04 -11.18
C ARG A 81 5.98 -18.34 -11.30
N ASN A 82 5.70 -17.74 -12.47
CA ASN A 82 4.41 -17.11 -12.75
C ASN A 82 3.23 -18.09 -12.63
N ILE A 83 3.36 -19.30 -13.15
CA ILE A 83 2.31 -20.34 -13.04
C ILE A 83 2.01 -20.63 -11.56
N ILE A 84 3.04 -20.77 -10.73
CA ILE A 84 2.86 -21.04 -9.29
C ILE A 84 2.18 -19.85 -8.60
N ILE A 85 2.60 -18.63 -8.89
CA ILE A 85 2.01 -17.41 -8.32
C ILE A 85 0.53 -17.31 -8.68
N GLN A 86 0.17 -17.52 -9.95
CA GLN A 86 -1.23 -17.53 -10.37
C GLN A 86 -2.04 -18.63 -9.69
N LYS A 87 -1.45 -19.80 -9.46
CA LYS A 87 -2.07 -20.88 -8.69
C LYS A 87 -2.36 -20.45 -7.26
N ILE A 88 -1.41 -19.83 -6.56
CA ILE A 88 -1.60 -19.31 -5.19
C ILE A 88 -2.72 -18.28 -5.17
N LYS A 89 -2.68 -17.31 -6.09
CA LYS A 89 -3.69 -16.26 -6.22
C LYS A 89 -5.09 -16.85 -6.43
N ASN A 90 -5.22 -17.82 -7.34
CA ASN A 90 -6.51 -18.47 -7.60
C ASN A 90 -7.01 -19.25 -6.39
N HIS A 91 -6.15 -20.00 -5.68
CA HIS A 91 -6.52 -20.70 -4.45
C HIS A 91 -7.00 -19.71 -3.37
N PHE A 92 -6.34 -18.57 -3.22
CA PHE A 92 -6.75 -17.55 -2.27
C PHE A 92 -8.11 -16.94 -2.64
N LEU A 93 -8.33 -16.57 -3.91
CA LEU A 93 -9.62 -16.05 -4.36
C LEU A 93 -10.75 -17.06 -4.18
N ILE A 94 -10.51 -18.36 -4.45
CA ILE A 94 -11.47 -19.44 -4.18
C ILE A 94 -11.74 -19.56 -2.68
N HIS A 95 -10.72 -19.45 -1.82
CA HIS A 95 -10.89 -19.42 -0.37
C HIS A 95 -11.80 -18.27 0.06
N LEU A 96 -11.57 -17.04 -0.42
CA LEU A 96 -12.42 -15.90 -0.12
C LEU A 96 -13.86 -16.12 -0.60
N MET A 97 -14.04 -16.59 -1.81
CA MET A 97 -15.36 -16.85 -2.40
C MET A 97 -16.17 -17.88 -1.57
N ASN A 98 -15.50 -18.89 -1.05
CA ASN A 98 -16.16 -19.97 -0.30
C ASN A 98 -16.42 -19.60 1.18
N TYR A 99 -15.51 -18.87 1.81
CA TYR A 99 -15.52 -18.68 3.27
C TYR A 99 -15.69 -17.22 3.71
N LYS A 100 -15.42 -16.23 2.81
CA LYS A 100 -15.44 -14.79 3.10
C LYS A 100 -16.08 -14.02 1.95
N LYS A 101 -17.31 -14.38 1.59
CA LYS A 101 -18.00 -13.89 0.38
C LYS A 101 -18.10 -12.37 0.30
N ASP A 102 -18.38 -11.68 1.41
CA ASP A 102 -18.48 -10.22 1.42
C ASP A 102 -17.13 -9.58 1.14
N LEU A 103 -16.06 -10.11 1.75
CA LEU A 103 -14.70 -9.66 1.49
C LEU A 103 -14.29 -9.91 0.03
N PHE A 104 -14.64 -11.08 -0.53
CA PHE A 104 -14.41 -11.39 -1.95
C PHE A 104 -15.10 -10.36 -2.85
N THR A 105 -16.36 -10.06 -2.59
CA THR A 105 -17.13 -9.07 -3.37
C THR A 105 -16.50 -7.68 -3.29
N THR A 106 -16.12 -7.25 -2.10
CA THR A 106 -15.49 -5.95 -1.86
C THR A 106 -14.14 -5.83 -2.58
N ILE A 107 -13.26 -6.83 -2.43
CA ILE A 107 -11.94 -6.84 -3.09
C ILE A 107 -12.09 -6.89 -4.62
N SER A 108 -13.08 -7.64 -5.14
CA SER A 108 -13.34 -7.71 -6.57
C SER A 108 -13.69 -6.34 -7.17
N LYS A 109 -14.43 -5.51 -6.44
CA LYS A 109 -14.71 -4.12 -6.85
C LYS A 109 -13.44 -3.27 -6.90
N VAL A 110 -12.57 -3.39 -5.87
CA VAL A 110 -11.28 -2.67 -5.84
C VAL A 110 -10.40 -3.09 -7.01
N PHE A 111 -10.31 -4.38 -7.33
CA PHE A 111 -9.55 -4.86 -8.49
C PHE A 111 -10.18 -4.43 -9.82
N SER A 112 -11.51 -4.35 -9.92
CA SER A 112 -12.19 -3.82 -11.10
C SER A 112 -11.80 -2.35 -11.35
N LEU A 113 -11.81 -1.53 -10.31
CA LEU A 113 -11.30 -0.15 -10.38
C LEU A 113 -9.82 -0.11 -10.77
N GLN A 114 -8.99 -0.97 -10.16
CA GLN A 114 -7.56 -1.04 -10.46
C GLN A 114 -7.27 -1.37 -11.93
N GLN A 115 -8.10 -2.20 -12.57
CA GLN A 115 -7.96 -2.52 -13.99
C GLN A 115 -8.14 -1.30 -14.91
N LEU A 116 -8.91 -0.30 -14.51
CA LEU A 116 -9.04 0.93 -15.29
C LEU A 116 -7.71 1.70 -15.36
N PHE A 117 -6.94 1.70 -14.28
CA PHE A 117 -5.60 2.30 -14.26
C PHE A 117 -4.58 1.54 -15.12
N LEU A 118 -4.80 0.24 -15.35
CA LEU A 118 -3.91 -0.58 -16.17
C LEU A 118 -4.19 -0.46 -17.67
N ASN A 119 -5.46 -0.37 -18.05
CA ASN A 119 -5.90 -0.57 -19.42
C ASN A 119 -5.58 0.59 -20.37
N LYS A 120 -5.41 1.81 -19.84
CA LYS A 120 -5.16 3.01 -20.66
C LYS A 120 -4.10 3.91 -20.00
N VAL A 121 -3.64 4.90 -20.75
CA VAL A 121 -2.95 6.07 -20.18
C VAL A 121 -3.97 6.87 -19.39
N VAL A 122 -3.67 7.13 -18.13
CA VAL A 122 -4.57 7.87 -17.24
C VAL A 122 -4.23 9.35 -17.31
N ASP A 123 -5.06 10.10 -18.01
CA ASP A 123 -5.05 11.55 -18.03
C ASP A 123 -6.30 12.11 -17.32
N THR A 124 -6.41 13.41 -17.26
CA THR A 124 -7.52 14.09 -16.58
C THR A 124 -8.88 13.78 -17.20
N GLU A 125 -8.97 13.66 -18.52
CA GLU A 125 -10.23 13.36 -19.23
C GLU A 125 -10.65 11.90 -18.98
N TYR A 126 -9.70 10.96 -19.03
CA TYR A 126 -9.99 9.56 -18.71
C TYR A 126 -10.50 9.40 -17.25
N VAL A 127 -9.90 10.13 -16.30
CA VAL A 127 -10.39 10.12 -14.90
C VAL A 127 -11.80 10.65 -14.79
N LYS A 128 -12.11 11.77 -15.45
CA LYS A 128 -13.45 12.39 -15.42
C LYS A 128 -14.53 11.48 -16.02
N HIS A 129 -14.24 10.81 -17.09
CA HIS A 129 -15.23 9.99 -17.80
C HIS A 129 -15.23 8.54 -17.31
N ASP A 130 -14.14 7.81 -17.44
CA ASP A 130 -14.16 6.36 -17.21
C ASP A 130 -14.09 6.00 -15.71
N ILE A 131 -13.18 6.60 -14.96
CA ILE A 131 -12.99 6.26 -13.54
C ILE A 131 -14.15 6.81 -12.69
N HIS A 132 -14.53 8.06 -12.90
CA HIS A 132 -15.63 8.69 -12.18
C HIS A 132 -16.96 7.94 -12.40
N ILE A 133 -17.31 7.64 -13.65
CA ILE A 133 -18.54 6.89 -13.99
C ILE A 133 -18.50 5.48 -13.38
N HIS A 134 -17.36 4.80 -13.41
CA HIS A 134 -17.22 3.47 -12.81
C HIS A 134 -17.50 3.50 -11.30
N ILE A 135 -16.99 4.50 -10.58
CA ILE A 135 -17.22 4.63 -9.13
C ILE A 135 -18.69 4.92 -8.86
N GLN A 136 -19.30 5.85 -9.58
CA GLN A 136 -20.73 6.16 -9.44
C GLN A 136 -21.62 4.94 -9.70
N ALA A 137 -21.31 4.15 -10.71
CA ALA A 137 -22.06 2.94 -11.04
C ALA A 137 -21.87 1.81 -10.02
N SER A 138 -20.70 1.75 -9.36
CA SER A 138 -20.36 0.72 -8.37
C SER A 138 -20.99 0.98 -6.99
N GLY A 139 -21.53 2.19 -6.75
CA GLY A 139 -21.94 2.66 -5.43
C GLY A 139 -20.72 2.91 -4.53
N ASP A 140 -20.92 2.88 -3.21
CA ASP A 140 -19.83 3.04 -2.27
C ASP A 140 -18.77 1.96 -2.46
N ILE A 141 -17.54 2.37 -2.77
CA ILE A 141 -16.42 1.50 -3.11
C ILE A 141 -15.17 1.88 -2.30
N HIS A 142 -14.39 0.87 -1.90
CA HIS A 142 -13.03 1.12 -1.44
C HIS A 142 -12.11 1.36 -2.64
N ILE A 143 -11.12 2.23 -2.48
CA ILE A 143 -10.10 2.48 -3.51
C ILE A 143 -8.74 1.92 -3.09
N PRO A 144 -7.86 1.58 -4.04
CA PRO A 144 -6.47 1.25 -3.73
C PRO A 144 -5.84 2.32 -2.84
N LEU A 145 -4.98 1.91 -1.89
CA LEU A 145 -4.30 2.74 -0.90
C LEU A 145 -5.18 3.23 0.28
N HIS A 146 -6.48 3.43 0.09
CA HIS A 146 -7.41 3.88 1.13
C HIS A 146 -8.52 2.85 1.34
N LEU A 147 -8.15 1.68 1.85
CA LEU A 147 -9.04 0.51 2.01
C LEU A 147 -9.85 0.53 3.32
N ASP A 148 -9.59 1.47 4.20
CA ASP A 148 -10.28 1.70 5.47
C ASP A 148 -11.55 2.55 5.33
N LYS A 149 -11.75 3.18 4.18
CA LYS A 149 -12.86 4.10 3.88
C LYS A 149 -13.55 3.71 2.58
N THR A 150 -14.76 4.26 2.37
CA THR A 150 -15.49 4.13 1.12
C THR A 150 -15.65 5.49 0.43
N TYR A 151 -15.78 5.44 -0.89
CA TYR A 151 -15.83 6.61 -1.77
C TYR A 151 -17.00 6.50 -2.73
N LYS A 152 -17.70 7.61 -2.96
CA LYS A 152 -18.89 7.68 -3.82
C LYS A 152 -18.63 8.30 -5.19
N SER A 153 -17.55 9.07 -5.34
CA SER A 153 -17.21 9.73 -6.60
C SER A 153 -15.76 10.24 -6.62
N VAL A 154 -15.30 10.65 -7.79
CA VAL A 154 -14.08 11.48 -7.95
C VAL A 154 -14.49 12.95 -7.82
N ASP A 155 -13.66 13.74 -7.17
CA ASP A 155 -13.74 15.21 -7.20
C ASP A 155 -13.12 15.72 -8.52
N ILE A 156 -13.96 15.81 -9.55
CA ILE A 156 -13.54 16.08 -10.93
C ILE A 156 -12.95 17.48 -11.14
N ASP A 157 -13.32 18.43 -10.27
CA ASP A 157 -12.86 19.82 -10.38
C ASP A 157 -11.44 20.01 -9.83
N ASN A 158 -11.00 19.11 -8.98
CA ASN A 158 -9.71 19.15 -8.30
C ASN A 158 -8.69 18.11 -8.82
N ILE A 159 -8.98 17.45 -9.96
CA ILE A 159 -7.99 16.60 -10.63
C ILE A 159 -6.87 17.50 -11.18
N SER A 160 -5.61 17.11 -10.92
CA SER A 160 -4.46 17.89 -11.36
C SER A 160 -3.32 17.03 -11.86
N THR A 161 -2.61 17.53 -12.87
CA THR A 161 -1.35 16.93 -13.34
C THR A 161 -0.19 17.70 -12.71
N LYS A 162 0.75 16.99 -12.10
CA LYS A 162 1.92 17.59 -11.48
C LYS A 162 2.96 17.96 -12.53
N ASN A 163 3.63 19.08 -12.33
CA ASN A 163 4.69 19.55 -13.22
C ASN A 163 6.03 18.81 -12.91
N SER A 164 6.15 17.60 -13.41
CA SER A 164 7.37 16.78 -13.34
C SER A 164 7.58 16.01 -14.64
N ALA A 165 8.75 15.39 -14.83
CA ALA A 165 9.09 14.66 -16.04
C ALA A 165 8.05 13.59 -16.44
N PHE A 166 7.46 12.91 -15.45
CA PHE A 166 6.47 11.85 -15.66
C PHE A 166 5.01 12.34 -15.61
N LYS A 167 4.78 13.64 -15.39
CA LYS A 167 3.45 14.28 -15.36
C LYS A 167 2.40 13.45 -14.59
N PRO A 168 2.67 13.05 -13.32
CA PRO A 168 1.74 12.21 -12.59
C PRO A 168 0.41 12.92 -12.36
N VAL A 169 -0.67 12.13 -12.35
CA VAL A 169 -2.04 12.64 -12.18
C VAL A 169 -2.49 12.44 -10.75
N GLN A 170 -2.82 13.52 -10.06
CA GLN A 170 -3.45 13.49 -8.75
C GLN A 170 -4.96 13.38 -8.92
N ILE A 171 -5.54 12.37 -8.27
CA ILE A 171 -6.95 12.03 -8.37
C ILE A 171 -7.55 12.08 -6.97
N PRO A 172 -8.35 13.09 -6.64
CA PRO A 172 -9.06 13.18 -5.38
C PRO A 172 -10.38 12.43 -5.43
N PHE A 173 -10.68 11.67 -4.37
CA PHE A 173 -11.90 10.87 -4.22
C PHE A 173 -12.71 11.42 -3.06
N ILE A 174 -14.02 11.62 -3.27
CA ILE A 174 -14.96 12.11 -2.27
C ILE A 174 -15.42 10.94 -1.41
N ARG A 175 -15.21 11.03 -0.09
CA ARG A 175 -15.65 10.02 0.87
C ARG A 175 -17.17 9.89 0.89
N SER A 176 -17.64 8.66 1.09
CA SER A 176 -19.09 8.38 1.15
C SER A 176 -19.79 9.06 2.33
N ASP A 177 -19.08 9.20 3.45
CA ASP A 177 -19.57 9.86 4.67
C ASP A 177 -19.60 11.40 4.59
N GLY A 178 -19.08 11.99 3.52
CA GLY A 178 -19.00 13.43 3.33
C GLY A 178 -17.93 14.14 4.18
N SER A 179 -17.07 13.42 4.89
CA SER A 179 -16.04 14.00 5.77
C SER A 179 -14.86 14.64 5.04
N GLY A 180 -14.83 14.58 3.70
CA GLY A 180 -13.78 15.19 2.87
C GLY A 180 -13.34 14.31 1.71
N THR A 181 -12.10 14.55 1.28
CA THR A 181 -11.46 13.85 0.15
C THR A 181 -10.16 13.21 0.58
N ASP A 182 -9.82 12.10 -0.06
CA ASP A 182 -8.46 11.53 -0.05
C ASP A 182 -7.95 11.46 -1.49
N SER A 183 -6.66 11.62 -1.70
CA SER A 183 -6.07 11.65 -3.04
C SER A 183 -5.09 10.53 -3.25
N ILE A 184 -5.06 9.99 -4.45
CA ILE A 184 -3.99 9.12 -4.94
C ILE A 184 -3.24 9.81 -6.08
N LEU A 185 -1.98 9.44 -6.25
CA LEU A 185 -1.15 9.88 -7.36
C LEU A 185 -0.94 8.70 -8.31
N TYR A 186 -1.46 8.78 -9.53
CA TYR A 186 -1.12 7.85 -10.60
C TYR A 186 0.17 8.29 -11.27
N LYS A 187 1.09 7.35 -11.48
CA LYS A 187 2.40 7.61 -12.09
C LYS A 187 2.74 6.53 -13.11
N GLU A 188 3.26 6.96 -14.28
CA GLU A 188 3.80 6.06 -15.30
C GLU A 188 5.29 5.82 -15.04
N GLU A 189 5.56 4.98 -14.04
CA GLU A 189 6.91 4.59 -13.62
C GLU A 189 6.87 3.22 -12.94
N ASP A 190 8.01 2.52 -12.92
CA ASP A 190 8.18 1.28 -12.16
C ASP A 190 8.34 1.58 -10.67
N LEU A 191 7.29 1.35 -9.90
CA LEU A 191 7.25 1.63 -8.47
C LEU A 191 7.54 0.41 -7.58
N ARG A 192 8.03 -0.70 -8.14
CA ARG A 192 8.28 -1.94 -7.36
C ARG A 192 9.37 -1.75 -6.31
N GLN A 193 10.41 -1.01 -6.64
CA GLN A 193 11.49 -0.71 -5.68
C GLN A 193 10.98 0.18 -4.54
N ASP A 194 10.27 1.25 -4.88
CA ASP A 194 9.69 2.17 -3.90
C ASP A 194 8.70 1.45 -2.96
N TYR A 195 7.90 0.54 -3.50
CA TYR A 195 6.97 -0.30 -2.73
C TYR A 195 7.70 -1.12 -1.65
N ILE A 196 8.82 -1.78 -2.02
CA ILE A 196 9.62 -2.57 -1.08
C ILE A 196 10.25 -1.67 -0.02
N ILE A 197 10.83 -0.54 -0.44
CA ILE A 197 11.47 0.43 0.47
C ILE A 197 10.46 0.97 1.47
N CYS A 198 9.27 1.38 1.04
CA CYS A 198 8.22 1.85 1.96
C CYS A 198 7.79 0.80 2.98
N LYS A 199 7.71 -0.49 2.60
CA LYS A 199 7.46 -1.59 3.55
C LYS A 199 8.58 -1.76 4.57
N ILE A 200 9.83 -1.66 4.15
CA ILE A 200 11.00 -1.71 5.04
C ILE A 200 10.98 -0.53 6.01
N ILE A 201 10.67 0.68 5.53
CA ILE A 201 10.55 1.88 6.37
C ILE A 201 9.48 1.68 7.46
N LYS A 202 8.31 1.16 7.10
CA LYS A 202 7.24 0.85 8.07
C LYS A 202 7.70 -0.15 9.13
N LEU A 203 8.37 -1.21 8.71
CA LEU A 203 8.91 -2.22 9.62
C LEU A 203 9.93 -1.63 10.59
N ILE A 204 10.88 -0.83 10.08
CA ILE A 204 11.90 -0.16 10.89
C ILE A 204 11.25 0.81 11.89
N ALA A 205 10.29 1.62 11.43
CA ALA A 205 9.56 2.56 12.29
C ALA A 205 8.84 1.83 13.44
N HIS A 206 8.23 0.67 13.14
CA HIS A 206 7.57 -0.15 14.16
C HIS A 206 8.58 -0.73 15.18
N ILE A 207 9.71 -1.27 14.71
CA ILE A 207 10.76 -1.82 15.57
C ILE A 207 11.32 -0.73 16.50
N ILE A 208 11.65 0.45 15.96
CA ILE A 208 12.17 1.57 16.75
C ILE A 208 11.16 1.97 17.84
N LYS A 209 9.88 2.05 17.49
CA LYS A 209 8.84 2.41 18.45
C LYS A 209 8.64 1.34 19.53
N LYS A 210 8.58 0.05 19.12
CA LYS A 210 8.27 -1.06 20.03
C LYS A 210 9.44 -1.43 20.94
N ASP A 211 10.66 -1.51 20.38
CA ASP A 211 11.80 -2.08 21.09
C ASP A 211 12.66 -1.00 21.77
N MET A 212 12.63 0.24 21.27
CA MET A 212 13.44 1.34 21.79
C MET A 212 12.60 2.40 22.52
N ASP A 213 11.27 2.28 22.48
CA ASP A 213 10.32 3.27 23.02
C ASP A 213 10.56 4.69 22.48
N ILE A 214 11.07 4.78 21.24
CA ILE A 214 11.34 6.04 20.56
C ILE A 214 10.22 6.29 19.56
N ASP A 215 9.43 7.32 19.82
CA ASP A 215 8.54 7.87 18.79
C ASP A 215 9.36 8.67 17.79
N SER A 216 9.73 8.01 16.69
CA SER A 216 10.61 8.55 15.67
C SER A 216 9.90 9.54 14.73
N GLU A 217 8.57 9.71 14.87
CA GLU A 217 7.77 10.58 13.99
C GLU A 217 7.95 10.26 12.48
N ILE A 218 8.27 9.00 12.15
CA ILE A 218 8.40 8.56 10.76
C ILE A 218 7.02 8.45 10.16
N ILE A 219 6.76 9.22 9.12
CA ILE A 219 5.55 9.10 8.29
C ILE A 219 5.91 8.25 7.08
N SER A 220 5.21 7.14 6.90
CA SER A 220 5.28 6.31 5.71
C SER A 220 3.98 6.40 4.93
N TYR A 221 4.07 6.24 3.63
CA TYR A 221 2.92 6.20 2.72
C TYR A 221 2.87 4.85 2.00
N ASP A 222 1.70 4.52 1.48
CA ASP A 222 1.51 3.29 0.74
C ASP A 222 1.72 3.49 -0.76
N ILE A 223 2.22 2.45 -1.41
CA ILE A 223 2.42 2.38 -2.86
C ILE A 223 1.77 1.10 -3.36
N VAL A 224 1.21 1.13 -4.56
CA VAL A 224 0.69 -0.04 -5.26
C VAL A 224 1.29 -0.09 -6.66
N PRO A 225 2.28 -0.96 -6.93
CA PRO A 225 2.72 -1.23 -8.28
C PRO A 225 1.60 -1.90 -9.06
N LEU A 226 1.20 -1.30 -10.18
CA LEU A 226 0.18 -1.85 -11.06
C LEU A 226 0.78 -2.81 -12.08
N ASP A 227 1.92 -2.41 -12.67
CA ASP A 227 2.76 -3.22 -13.54
C ASP A 227 4.23 -2.74 -13.46
N SER A 228 5.06 -3.10 -14.42
CA SER A 228 6.47 -2.66 -14.50
C SER A 228 6.67 -1.21 -14.98
N LYS A 229 5.59 -0.48 -15.25
CA LYS A 229 5.63 0.89 -15.81
C LYS A 229 4.62 1.83 -15.19
N LYS A 230 3.75 1.35 -14.31
CA LYS A 230 2.65 2.12 -13.74
C LYS A 230 2.45 1.78 -12.28
N GLY A 231 2.04 2.77 -11.50
CA GLY A 231 1.68 2.55 -10.10
C GLY A 231 0.88 3.70 -9.50
N LEU A 232 0.41 3.44 -8.30
CA LEU A 232 -0.33 4.38 -7.47
C LEU A 232 0.48 4.69 -6.21
N ILE A 233 0.47 5.95 -5.80
CA ILE A 233 1.15 6.44 -4.60
C ILE A 233 0.12 7.16 -3.74
N GLU A 234 0.10 6.85 -2.46
CA GLU A 234 -0.68 7.59 -1.46
C GLU A 234 -0.13 9.01 -1.30
N ILE A 235 -1.01 9.99 -1.30
CA ILE A 235 -0.62 11.38 -1.02
C ILE A 235 -0.71 11.60 0.49
N VAL A 236 0.41 12.03 1.07
CA VAL A 236 0.45 12.44 2.46
C VAL A 236 -0.34 13.74 2.61
N ASN A 237 -1.42 13.69 3.38
CA ASN A 237 -2.26 14.86 3.61
C ASN A 237 -1.49 15.97 4.36
N MET A 238 -1.87 17.22 4.12
CA MET A 238 -1.27 18.41 4.76
C MET A 238 0.26 18.46 4.60
N SER A 239 0.76 18.09 3.42
CA SER A 239 2.17 18.12 3.07
C SER A 239 2.43 19.04 1.89
N ASP A 240 3.64 19.60 1.84
CA ASP A 240 4.13 20.33 0.70
C ASP A 240 5.60 19.98 0.40
N THR A 241 6.04 20.26 -0.80
CA THR A 241 7.42 20.03 -1.19
C THR A 241 8.33 21.18 -0.74
N ILE A 242 9.58 20.87 -0.41
CA ILE A 242 10.58 21.89 -0.08
C ILE A 242 10.71 22.93 -1.23
N ASN A 243 10.58 22.46 -2.47
CA ASN A 243 10.64 23.34 -3.64
C ASN A 243 9.48 24.35 -3.67
N ASN A 244 8.24 23.91 -3.39
CA ASN A 244 7.09 24.82 -3.33
C ASN A 244 7.23 25.83 -2.21
N ILE A 245 7.69 25.40 -1.02
CA ILE A 245 7.93 26.27 0.12
C ILE A 245 8.97 27.36 -0.25
N ALA A 246 10.06 26.97 -0.90
CA ALA A 246 11.11 27.90 -1.36
C ALA A 246 10.60 28.85 -2.44
N GLN A 247 9.81 28.37 -3.41
CA GLN A 247 9.21 29.21 -4.47
C GLN A 247 8.20 30.21 -3.91
N ALA A 248 7.51 29.88 -2.82
CA ALA A 248 6.64 30.79 -2.09
C ALA A 248 7.42 31.83 -1.25
N GLY A 249 8.75 31.81 -1.29
CA GLY A 249 9.59 32.72 -0.52
C GLY A 249 9.63 32.45 0.98
N SER A 250 9.15 31.28 1.43
CA SER A 250 9.16 30.88 2.83
C SER A 250 10.35 29.98 3.16
N THR A 251 10.67 29.90 4.45
CA THR A 251 11.61 28.92 4.99
C THR A 251 10.86 27.74 5.56
N ILE A 252 11.50 26.56 5.65
CA ILE A 252 10.90 25.36 6.29
C ILE A 252 10.45 25.69 7.71
N GLN A 253 11.22 26.48 8.46
CA GLN A 253 10.87 26.88 9.82
C GLN A 253 9.59 27.72 9.84
N ASN A 254 9.48 28.75 9.00
CA ASN A 254 8.29 29.59 8.93
C ASN A 254 7.07 28.79 8.49
N PHE A 255 7.22 27.96 7.46
CA PHE A 255 6.14 27.08 6.99
C PHE A 255 5.60 26.19 8.11
N ILE A 256 6.48 25.53 8.89
CA ILE A 256 6.07 24.69 10.01
C ILE A 256 5.34 25.51 11.09
N ILE A 257 5.82 26.70 11.43
CA ILE A 257 5.21 27.55 12.44
C ILE A 257 3.81 28.03 11.99
N GLU A 258 3.69 28.50 10.76
CA GLU A 258 2.45 29.02 10.17
C GLU A 258 1.35 27.96 10.13
N HIS A 259 1.72 26.70 9.87
CA HIS A 259 0.75 25.58 9.80
C HIS A 259 0.46 24.93 11.17
N ASN A 260 1.10 25.39 12.24
CA ASN A 260 0.89 24.88 13.59
C ASN A 260 0.83 26.01 14.64
N PRO A 261 -0.09 26.98 14.48
CA PRO A 261 -0.10 28.20 15.30
C PRO A 261 -0.28 27.95 16.79
N ASP A 262 -0.97 26.86 17.17
CA ASP A 262 -1.27 26.52 18.55
C ASP A 262 -0.14 25.76 19.26
N MET A 263 0.94 25.42 18.55
CA MET A 263 2.05 24.65 19.10
C MET A 263 3.24 25.52 19.51
N LYS A 264 3.87 25.18 20.62
CA LYS A 264 5.11 25.84 21.05
C LYS A 264 6.24 25.56 20.04
N ILE A 265 6.99 26.60 19.66
CA ILE A 265 8.11 26.50 18.71
C ILE A 265 9.14 25.45 19.13
N SER A 266 9.43 25.36 20.43
CA SER A 266 10.35 24.33 20.98
C SER A 266 9.86 22.89 20.70
N HIS A 267 8.56 22.67 20.76
CA HIS A 267 7.96 21.36 20.49
C HIS A 267 8.04 21.03 18.98
N LEU A 268 7.70 21.98 18.12
CA LEU A 268 7.82 21.83 16.65
C LEU A 268 9.26 21.54 16.23
N ARG A 269 10.21 22.28 16.82
CA ARG A 269 11.65 22.04 16.57
C ARG A 269 12.08 20.64 16.98
N ASN A 270 11.67 20.16 18.16
CA ASN A 270 12.00 18.83 18.63
C ASN A 270 11.40 17.72 17.72
N LYS A 271 10.14 17.88 17.27
CA LYS A 271 9.53 16.97 16.31
C LYS A 271 10.30 16.92 14.99
N PHE A 272 10.64 18.09 14.45
CA PHE A 272 11.42 18.18 13.22
C PHE A 272 12.79 17.51 13.34
N ILE A 273 13.51 17.73 14.46
CA ILE A 273 14.83 17.11 14.70
C ILE A 273 14.69 15.58 14.80
N LYS A 274 13.72 15.08 15.56
CA LYS A 274 13.48 13.63 15.72
C LYS A 274 13.16 12.97 14.36
N SER A 275 12.23 13.55 13.62
CA SER A 275 11.86 13.04 12.30
C SER A 275 13.04 13.03 11.34
N THR A 276 13.79 14.16 11.26
CA THR A 276 14.97 14.25 10.39
C THR A 276 16.04 13.23 10.77
N ALA A 277 16.33 13.07 12.06
CA ALA A 277 17.30 12.09 12.54
C ALA A 277 16.88 10.64 12.17
N ALA A 278 15.58 10.32 12.32
CA ALA A 278 15.05 9.02 11.98
C ALA A 278 15.19 8.72 10.47
N TYR A 279 14.84 9.68 9.61
CA TYR A 279 15.03 9.52 8.16
C TYR A 279 16.51 9.42 7.76
N CYS A 280 17.41 10.15 8.43
CA CYS A 280 18.86 10.00 8.21
C CYS A 280 19.34 8.58 8.52
N VAL A 281 18.85 7.94 9.58
CA VAL A 281 19.18 6.53 9.90
C VAL A 281 18.65 5.59 8.83
N ILE A 282 17.40 5.76 8.39
CA ILE A 282 16.79 4.91 7.36
C ILE A 282 17.51 5.01 6.03
N THR A 283 17.95 6.21 5.63
CA THR A 283 18.68 6.40 4.37
C THR A 283 20.10 5.83 4.39
N TYR A 284 20.60 5.45 5.56
CA TYR A 284 21.93 4.82 5.72
C TYR A 284 21.86 3.29 5.68
N LEU A 285 20.67 2.70 5.83
CA LEU A 285 20.44 1.26 5.79
C LEU A 285 20.09 0.80 4.38
#